data_9030cbc43ec8f6d0a25172462ba7779f
#
_entry.id   9030cbc43ec8f6d0a25172462ba7779f
#
_cell.length_a   1.000
_cell.length_b   1.000
_cell.length_c   1.000
_cell.angle_alpha   90.00
_cell.angle_beta   90.00
_cell.angle_gamma   90.00
#
_symmetry.space_group_name_H-M   'P 1'
#
loop_
_entity.id
_entity.type
_entity.pdbx_description
1 polymer ?
#
loop_
_entity_poly.entity_id
_entity_poly.type
_entity_poly.pdbx_seq_one_letter_code
_entity_poly.pdbx_strand_id
1 'polypeptide(L)'
;MCSSDLEKDRQLLRFFAAPSEVGRSVVAPPGVPAERVAMLREAFWKAIHDPKFLADLQKSGLDLEPLQGDKLQKLVLEGKDVPADVIDRAKALSAKTAKKKKKKS
;
A
#
# COMPACT_ATOMS: atom_id res chain seq x y z
N MET A 1 17.72 -22.35 12.33
CA MET A 1 17.02 -21.57 11.30
C MET A 1 18.02 -21.03 10.30
N CYS A 2 17.82 -21.33 9.02
CA CYS A 2 18.62 -20.75 7.96
C CYS A 2 18.26 -19.28 7.74
N SER A 3 19.24 -18.42 7.44
CA SER A 3 19.03 -17.03 7.11
C SER A 3 18.10 -16.83 5.90
N SER A 4 18.03 -17.81 4.99
CA SER A 4 17.09 -17.81 3.85
C SER A 4 15.61 -17.90 4.28
N ASP A 5 15.30 -18.62 5.35
CA ASP A 5 13.94 -18.72 5.87
C ASP A 5 13.48 -17.40 6.50
N LEU A 6 14.38 -16.74 7.20
CA LEU A 6 14.12 -15.43 7.79
C LEU A 6 13.84 -14.37 6.71
N GLU A 7 14.55 -14.41 5.59
CA GLU A 7 14.33 -13.50 4.47
C GLU A 7 12.96 -13.75 3.79
N LYS A 8 12.58 -15.02 3.62
CA LYS A 8 11.25 -15.38 3.11
C LYS A 8 10.12 -14.93 4.03
N ASP A 9 10.29 -15.07 5.33
CA ASP A 9 9.31 -14.59 6.31
C ASP A 9 9.20 -13.06 6.28
N ARG A 10 10.30 -12.36 6.11
CA ARG A 10 10.34 -10.92 5.94
C ARG A 10 9.60 -10.46 4.69
N GLN A 11 9.82 -11.12 3.57
CA GLN A 11 9.11 -10.86 2.32
C GLN A 11 7.61 -11.11 2.45
N LEU A 12 7.22 -12.17 3.15
CA LEU A 12 5.83 -12.48 3.43
C LEU A 12 5.15 -11.40 4.26
N LEU A 13 5.80 -10.91 5.30
CA LEU A 13 5.28 -9.80 6.13
C LEU A 13 5.14 -8.52 5.30
N ARG A 14 6.10 -8.19 4.46
CA ARG A 14 6.02 -7.04 3.55
C ARG A 14 4.86 -7.17 2.58
N PHE A 15 4.62 -8.37 2.06
CA PHE A 15 3.50 -8.65 1.17
C PHE A 15 2.15 -8.36 1.83
N PHE A 16 1.96 -8.77 3.08
CA PHE A 16 0.73 -8.50 3.83
C PHE A 16 0.61 -7.03 4.28
N ALA A 17 1.72 -6.37 4.55
CA ALA A 17 1.74 -4.97 4.99
C ALA A 17 1.55 -3.98 3.82
N ALA A 18 1.91 -4.34 2.60
CA ALA A 18 1.87 -3.46 1.44
C ALA A 18 0.50 -2.79 1.19
N PRO A 19 -0.66 -3.49 1.29
CA PRO A 19 -1.96 -2.86 1.14
C PRO A 19 -2.23 -1.76 2.17
N SER A 20 -1.72 -1.91 3.38
CA SER A 20 -1.85 -0.89 4.44
C SER A 20 -1.03 0.36 4.13
N GLU A 21 0.14 0.20 3.53
CA GLU A 21 1.00 1.32 3.11
C GLU A 21 0.41 2.07 1.92
N VAL A 22 -0.22 1.37 0.99
CA VAL A 22 -0.93 1.98 -0.14
C VAL A 22 -2.16 2.75 0.35
N GLY A 23 -2.88 2.20 1.31
CA GLY A 23 -4.01 2.86 1.97
C GLY A 23 -5.06 3.38 1.01
N ARG A 24 -5.51 4.60 1.25
CA ARG A 24 -6.46 5.31 0.39
C ARG A 24 -5.69 6.21 -0.57
N SER A 25 -5.42 5.71 -1.75
CA SER A 25 -4.69 6.45 -2.79
C SER A 25 -5.63 6.99 -3.85
N VAL A 26 -5.24 8.12 -4.44
CA VAL A 26 -5.87 8.67 -5.63
C VAL A 26 -5.04 8.24 -6.83
N VAL A 27 -5.70 7.65 -7.82
CA VAL A 27 -5.03 7.11 -9.01
C VAL A 27 -5.56 7.77 -10.28
N ALA A 28 -4.70 7.88 -11.29
CA ALA A 28 -5.07 8.35 -12.61
C ALA A 28 -5.27 7.14 -13.55
N PRO A 29 -6.19 7.24 -14.53
CA PRO A 29 -6.37 6.17 -15.52
C PRO A 29 -5.12 6.03 -16.40
N PRO A 30 -4.91 4.86 -17.04
CA PRO A 30 -3.81 4.67 -17.96
C PRO A 30 -3.96 5.59 -19.18
N GLY A 31 -2.84 6.01 -19.75
CA GLY A 31 -2.81 6.88 -20.93
C GLY A 31 -2.79 8.38 -20.62
N VAL A 32 -2.80 8.79 -19.36
CA VAL A 32 -2.64 10.20 -18.99
C VAL A 32 -1.20 10.64 -19.28
N PRO A 33 -0.97 11.78 -19.97
CA PRO A 33 0.36 12.28 -20.26
C PRO A 33 1.17 12.51 -18.97
N ALA A 34 2.48 12.24 -19.04
CA ALA A 34 3.38 12.36 -17.89
C ALA A 34 3.38 13.76 -17.28
N GLU A 35 3.27 14.81 -18.09
CA GLU A 35 3.19 16.20 -17.64
C GLU A 35 1.96 16.46 -16.76
N ARG A 36 0.81 15.90 -17.14
CA ARG A 36 -0.42 16.02 -16.37
C ARG A 36 -0.34 15.24 -15.05
N VAL A 37 0.26 14.07 -15.07
CA VAL A 37 0.48 13.29 -13.85
C VAL A 37 1.37 14.04 -12.89
N ALA A 38 2.46 14.65 -13.36
CA ALA A 38 3.35 15.46 -12.53
C ALA A 38 2.62 16.67 -11.91
N MET A 39 1.80 17.34 -12.70
CA MET A 39 1.00 18.49 -12.25
C MET A 39 -0.03 18.07 -11.18
N LEU A 40 -0.72 16.95 -11.38
CA LEU A 40 -1.68 16.41 -10.42
C LEU A 40 -1.00 16.00 -9.11
N ARG A 41 0.17 15.35 -9.20
CA ARG A 41 0.97 14.98 -8.02
C ARG A 41 1.39 16.20 -7.21
N GLU A 42 1.84 17.25 -7.88
CA GLU A 42 2.23 18.50 -7.22
C GLU A 42 1.04 19.19 -6.56
N ALA A 43 -0.07 19.30 -7.28
CA ALA A 43 -1.30 19.90 -6.77
C ALA A 43 -1.85 19.15 -5.55
N PHE A 44 -1.87 17.83 -5.61
CA PHE A 44 -2.28 16.96 -4.50
C PHE A 44 -1.38 17.15 -3.29
N TRP A 45 -0.07 17.17 -3.50
CA TRP A 45 0.92 17.36 -2.44
C TRP A 45 0.76 18.70 -1.73
N LYS A 46 0.53 19.77 -2.48
CA LYS A 46 0.25 21.08 -1.93
C LYS A 46 -1.08 21.10 -1.16
N ALA A 47 -2.10 20.46 -1.69
CA ALA A 47 -3.43 20.42 -1.06
C ALA A 47 -3.41 19.74 0.30
N ILE A 48 -2.71 18.61 0.44
CA ILE A 48 -2.62 17.87 1.71
C ILE A 48 -1.74 18.56 2.75
N HIS A 49 -0.93 19.53 2.35
CA HIS A 49 -0.13 20.37 3.27
C HIS A 49 -0.77 21.74 3.55
N ASP A 50 -1.96 22.01 3.03
CA ASP A 50 -2.69 23.23 3.32
C ASP A 50 -3.06 23.30 4.81
N PRO A 51 -2.74 24.41 5.51
CA PRO A 51 -3.04 24.55 6.93
C PRO A 51 -4.52 24.37 7.28
N LYS A 52 -5.44 24.87 6.43
CA LYS A 52 -6.87 24.70 6.63
C LYS A 52 -7.30 23.24 6.55
N PHE A 53 -6.77 22.51 5.58
CA PHE A 53 -7.02 21.08 5.40
C PHE A 53 -6.52 20.27 6.59
N LEU A 54 -5.32 20.57 7.05
CA LEU A 54 -4.73 19.90 8.23
C LEU A 54 -5.53 20.18 9.51
N ALA A 55 -6.01 21.39 9.68
CA ALA A 55 -6.85 21.76 10.82
C ALA A 55 -8.18 21.00 10.80
N ASP A 56 -8.81 20.85 9.64
CA ASP A 56 -10.05 20.09 9.47
C ASP A 56 -9.85 18.60 9.74
N LEU A 57 -8.72 18.04 9.32
CA LEU A 57 -8.36 16.67 9.63
C LEU A 57 -8.19 16.42 11.12
N GLN A 58 -7.52 17.32 11.82
CA GLN A 58 -7.36 17.22 13.27
C GLN A 58 -8.70 17.28 14.00
N LYS A 59 -9.61 18.15 13.57
CA LYS A 59 -10.96 18.23 14.13
C LYS A 59 -11.75 16.94 13.90
N SER A 60 -11.53 16.28 12.77
CA SER A 60 -12.19 15.02 12.42
C SER A 60 -11.56 13.80 13.09
N GLY A 61 -10.43 13.97 13.79
CA GLY A 61 -9.70 12.87 14.42
C GLY A 61 -9.06 11.90 13.41
N LEU A 62 -8.78 12.38 12.21
CA LEU A 62 -8.15 11.58 11.15
C LEU A 62 -6.64 11.83 11.10
N ASP A 63 -5.88 10.76 11.08
CA ASP A 63 -4.45 10.82 10.88
C ASP A 63 -4.11 10.87 9.40
N LEU A 64 -3.15 11.71 9.06
CA LEU A 64 -2.64 11.84 7.71
C LEU A 64 -1.18 11.41 7.66
N GLU A 65 -0.92 10.36 6.91
CA GLU A 65 0.43 9.91 6.56
C GLU A 65 0.64 10.07 5.05
N PRO A 66 1.09 11.25 4.60
CA PRO A 66 1.22 11.51 3.17
C PRO A 66 2.39 10.74 2.56
N LEU A 67 2.14 10.15 1.39
CA LEU A 67 3.16 9.50 0.59
C LEU A 67 3.18 10.11 -0.81
N GLN A 68 4.37 10.48 -1.27
CA GLN A 68 4.54 11.03 -2.62
C GLN A 68 4.18 9.99 -3.69
N GLY A 69 3.59 10.46 -4.80
CA GLY A 69 3.08 9.58 -5.84
C GLY A 69 4.15 8.71 -6.51
N ASP A 70 5.37 9.21 -6.67
CA ASP A 70 6.50 8.45 -7.19
C ASP A 70 6.95 7.33 -6.24
N LYS A 71 6.96 7.58 -4.95
CA LYS A 71 7.24 6.57 -3.92
C LYS A 71 6.14 5.51 -3.87
N LEU A 72 4.88 5.92 -3.97
CA LEU A 72 3.75 5.00 -4.01
C LEU A 72 3.81 4.10 -5.26
N GLN A 73 4.13 4.67 -6.42
CA GLN A 73 4.30 3.92 -7.65
C GLN A 73 5.42 2.89 -7.54
N LYS A 74 6.54 3.26 -6.94
CA LYS A 74 7.66 2.35 -6.68
C LYS A 74 7.23 1.18 -5.79
N LEU A 75 6.47 1.45 -4.73
CA LEU A 75 5.92 0.45 -3.83
C LEU A 75 5.04 -0.57 -4.58
N VAL A 76 4.14 -0.09 -5.44
CA VAL A 76 3.26 -0.93 -6.25
C VAL A 76 4.06 -1.77 -7.25
N LEU A 77 5.09 -1.19 -7.87
CA LEU A 77 5.96 -1.92 -8.82
C LEU A 77 6.79 -3.00 -8.11
N GLU A 78 7.30 -2.73 -6.92
CA GLU A 78 8.00 -3.72 -6.10
C GLU A 78 7.10 -4.91 -5.75
N GLY A 79 5.81 -4.68 -5.58
CA GLY A 79 4.82 -5.74 -5.35
C GLY A 79 4.66 -6.73 -6.51
N LYS A 80 5.05 -6.37 -7.72
CA LYS A 80 5.06 -7.28 -8.88
C LYS A 80 6.21 -8.28 -8.86
N ASP A 81 7.31 -7.92 -8.21
CA ASP A 81 8.54 -8.70 -8.18
C ASP A 81 8.58 -9.70 -7.00
N VAL A 82 7.45 -9.91 -6.34
CA VAL A 82 7.34 -10.87 -5.25
C VAL A 82 7.52 -12.29 -5.78
N PRO A 83 8.42 -13.11 -5.21
CA PRO A 83 8.62 -14.50 -5.63
C PRO A 83 7.33 -15.33 -5.55
N ALA A 84 7.16 -16.25 -6.48
CA ALA A 84 5.96 -17.08 -6.56
C ALA A 84 5.73 -17.95 -5.31
N ASP A 85 6.80 -18.41 -4.68
CA ASP A 85 6.73 -19.19 -3.43
C ASP A 85 6.17 -18.37 -2.26
N VAL A 86 6.48 -17.09 -2.19
CA VAL A 86 5.93 -16.16 -1.20
C VAL A 86 4.43 -15.95 -1.42
N ILE A 87 4.01 -15.78 -2.67
CA ILE A 87 2.61 -15.65 -3.05
C ILE A 87 1.82 -16.90 -2.70
N ASP A 88 2.35 -18.08 -3.01
CA ASP A 88 1.72 -19.36 -2.71
C ASP A 88 1.56 -19.57 -1.20
N ARG A 89 2.58 -19.21 -0.44
CA ARG A 89 2.54 -19.26 1.03
C ARG A 89 1.49 -18.29 1.60
N ALA A 90 1.38 -17.11 1.05
CA ALA A 90 0.36 -16.12 1.43
C ALA A 90 -1.06 -16.64 1.14
N LYS A 91 -1.29 -17.22 -0.02
CA LYS A 91 -2.57 -17.84 -0.39
C LYS A 91 -2.94 -18.97 0.57
N ALA A 92 -1.99 -19.81 0.91
CA ALA A 92 -2.22 -20.92 1.85
C ALA A 92 -2.62 -20.43 3.25
N LEU A 93 -1.97 -19.40 3.76
CA LEU A 93 -2.29 -18.79 5.04
C LEU A 93 -3.66 -18.13 5.03
N SER A 94 -3.99 -17.40 3.98
CA SER A 94 -5.29 -16.73 3.82
C SER A 94 -6.43 -17.77 3.74
N ALA A 95 -6.22 -18.88 3.04
CA ALA A 95 -7.21 -19.95 2.94
C ALA A 95 -7.50 -20.61 4.29
N LYS A 96 -6.46 -20.83 5.11
CA LYS A 96 -6.63 -21.36 6.48
C LYS A 96 -7.46 -20.43 7.35
N THR A 97 -7.21 -19.13 7.25
CA THR A 97 -7.95 -18.11 8.02
C THR A 97 -9.41 -18.05 7.60
N ALA A 98 -9.69 -18.12 6.30
CA ALA A 98 -11.04 -18.12 5.77
C ALA A 98 -11.86 -19.34 6.23
N LYS A 99 -11.24 -20.54 6.23
CA LYS A 99 -11.88 -21.77 6.73
C LYS A 99 -12.21 -21.66 8.22
N LYS A 100 -11.32 -21.08 9.04
CA LYS A 100 -11.54 -20.91 10.47
C LYS A 100 -12.70 -19.95 10.74
N LYS A 101 -12.83 -18.89 9.95
CA LYS A 101 -13.94 -17.92 10.08
C LYS A 101 -15.28 -18.54 9.71
N LYS A 102 -15.33 -19.39 8.69
CA LYS A 102 -16.56 -20.08 8.26
C LYS A 102 -17.01 -21.15 9.25
N LYS A 103 -16.12 -21.72 10.06
CA LYS A 103 -16.42 -22.73 11.06
C LYS A 103 -16.94 -22.12 12.39
N LYS A 104 -16.71 -20.80 12.62
CA LYS A 104 -17.16 -20.06 13.82
C LYS A 104 -18.51 -19.36 13.67
N SER A 105 -18.99 -19.26 12.46
CA SER A 105 -20.34 -18.77 12.17
C SER A 105 -21.24 -19.95 11.76
#